data_6feae329d331fb8cf22c62f90ad40ed9
#
_entry.id   6feae329d331fb8cf22c62f90ad40ed9
#
_cell.length_a   1.000
_cell.length_b   1.000
_cell.length_c   1.000
_cell.angle_alpha   90.00
_cell.angle_beta   90.00
_cell.angle_gamma   90.00
#
_symmetry.space_group_name_H-M   'P 1'
#
loop_
_entity.id
_entity.type
_entity.pdbx_description
1 polymer ?
#
loop_
_entity_poly.entity_id
_entity_poly.type
_entity_poly.pdbx_seq_one_letter_code
_entity_poly.pdbx_strand_id
1 'polypeptide(L)'
;MQRYLGFVSDRSDAVDAWEALYRAQVAVLRQLRAEFPDAGTSITEYDVLFNLSRQPGHALRIRDLNKHLLLTQPSVSRLLDRLAARGFVTKSGDPDDARGTVVTLTEAGLDEFRRVGARHSRSIARKMSVLTPDELRQLAELTDKLRAGMPSA
;
A
#
# COMPACT_ATOMS: atom_id res chain seq x y z
N MET A 1 -18.43 -11.01 39.93
CA MET A 1 -18.61 -9.61 39.46
C MET A 1 -17.36 -8.99 38.84
N GLN A 2 -16.19 -9.57 39.04
CA GLN A 2 -14.89 -9.03 38.54
C GLN A 2 -14.53 -9.40 37.09
N ARG A 3 -15.19 -10.39 36.49
CA ARG A 3 -14.94 -10.81 35.08
C ARG A 3 -15.59 -9.89 33.99
N TYR A 4 -16.62 -9.15 34.39
CA TYR A 4 -17.31 -8.26 33.43
C TYR A 4 -16.60 -6.92 33.19
N LEU A 5 -15.83 -6.41 34.15
CA LEU A 5 -15.10 -5.16 34.03
C LEU A 5 -13.86 -5.28 33.14
N GLY A 6 -13.18 -6.44 33.11
CA GLY A 6 -12.05 -6.71 32.22
C GLY A 6 -12.45 -6.77 30.75
N PHE A 7 -13.64 -7.28 30.44
CA PHE A 7 -14.12 -7.43 29.05
C PHE A 7 -14.56 -6.10 28.41
N VAL A 8 -15.05 -5.16 29.21
CA VAL A 8 -15.45 -3.83 28.73
C VAL A 8 -14.23 -2.94 28.52
N SER A 9 -13.23 -3.00 29.40
CA SER A 9 -11.97 -2.28 29.26
C SER A 9 -11.20 -2.74 28.03
N ASP A 10 -11.04 -4.06 27.85
CA ASP A 10 -10.33 -4.65 26.71
C ASP A 10 -10.99 -4.32 25.37
N ARG A 11 -12.31 -4.24 25.31
CA ARG A 11 -13.08 -3.84 24.13
C ARG A 11 -12.92 -2.34 23.82
N SER A 12 -12.83 -1.49 24.83
CA SER A 12 -12.59 -0.05 24.69
C SER A 12 -11.20 0.21 24.13
N ASP A 13 -10.17 -0.43 24.70
CA ASP A 13 -8.79 -0.27 24.28
C ASP A 13 -8.58 -0.71 22.82
N ALA A 14 -9.23 -1.78 22.37
CA ALA A 14 -9.17 -2.25 21.00
C ALA A 14 -9.82 -1.26 20.01
N VAL A 15 -10.96 -0.67 20.39
CA VAL A 15 -11.65 0.33 19.58
C VAL A 15 -10.83 1.61 19.51
N ASP A 16 -10.29 2.07 20.61
CA ASP A 16 -9.48 3.27 20.68
C ASP A 16 -8.19 3.13 19.86
N ALA A 17 -7.54 1.97 19.93
CA ALA A 17 -6.36 1.65 19.12
C ALA A 17 -6.69 1.63 17.63
N TRP A 18 -7.81 1.03 17.23
CA TRP A 18 -8.27 1.05 15.85
C TRP A 18 -8.56 2.45 15.35
N GLU A 19 -9.29 3.27 16.12
CA GLU A 19 -9.57 4.66 15.74
C GLU A 19 -8.29 5.49 15.61
N ALA A 20 -7.34 5.34 16.52
CA ALA A 20 -6.07 6.03 16.46
C ALA A 20 -5.29 5.66 15.19
N LEU A 21 -5.19 4.38 14.86
CA LEU A 21 -4.54 3.88 13.65
C LEU A 21 -5.22 4.45 12.39
N TYR A 22 -6.54 4.35 12.32
CA TYR A 22 -7.32 4.83 11.18
C TYR A 22 -7.16 6.35 10.96
N ARG A 23 -7.28 7.14 12.03
CA ARG A 23 -7.12 8.61 11.96
C ARG A 23 -5.70 9.01 11.56
N ALA A 24 -4.69 8.34 12.09
CA ALA A 24 -3.30 8.58 11.73
C ALA A 24 -3.05 8.26 10.24
N GLN A 25 -3.53 7.12 9.75
CA GLN A 25 -3.42 6.75 8.34
C GLN A 25 -4.07 7.79 7.42
N VAL A 26 -5.30 8.20 7.73
CA VAL A 26 -6.03 9.21 6.93
C VAL A 26 -5.28 10.54 6.90
N ALA A 27 -4.79 11.01 8.05
CA ALA A 27 -4.08 12.27 8.16
C ALA A 27 -2.76 12.27 7.36
N VAL A 28 -1.94 11.23 7.54
CA VAL A 28 -0.66 11.09 6.84
C VAL A 28 -0.88 10.93 5.34
N LEU A 29 -1.81 10.04 4.93
CA LEU A 29 -2.08 9.80 3.52
C LEU A 29 -2.60 11.05 2.79
N ARG A 30 -3.44 11.86 3.44
CA ARG A 30 -3.92 13.13 2.88
C ARG A 30 -2.76 14.07 2.57
N GLN A 31 -1.82 14.22 3.50
CA GLN A 31 -0.64 15.06 3.31
C GLN A 31 0.32 14.50 2.23
N LEU A 32 0.52 13.18 2.21
CA LEU A 32 1.34 12.54 1.18
C LEU A 32 0.75 12.73 -0.21
N ARG A 33 -0.57 12.58 -0.37
CA ARG A 33 -1.26 12.82 -1.64
C ARG A 33 -1.10 14.25 -2.15
N ALA A 34 -1.16 15.24 -1.27
CA ALA A 34 -0.99 16.65 -1.64
C ALA A 34 0.42 16.96 -2.18
N GLU A 35 1.41 16.13 -1.92
CA GLU A 35 2.77 16.29 -2.42
C GLU A 35 3.02 15.58 -3.77
N PHE A 36 2.07 14.78 -4.25
CA PHE A 36 2.14 14.19 -5.59
C PHE A 36 1.64 15.20 -6.62
N PRO A 37 2.38 15.43 -7.71
CA PRO A 37 1.99 16.39 -8.74
C PRO A 37 0.76 15.91 -9.51
N ASP A 38 -0.08 16.86 -9.93
CA ASP A 38 -1.27 16.56 -10.74
C ASP A 38 -0.90 16.02 -12.15
N ALA A 39 0.25 16.45 -12.67
CA ALA A 39 0.82 15.98 -13.94
C ALA A 39 2.01 15.04 -13.66
N GLY A 40 1.79 13.75 -13.62
CA GLY A 40 2.85 12.78 -13.38
C GLY A 40 2.33 11.46 -12.83
N THR A 41 3.14 10.81 -12.03
CA THR A 41 2.75 9.57 -11.36
C THR A 41 2.03 9.91 -10.07
N SER A 42 0.75 9.53 -9.97
CA SER A 42 -0.06 9.68 -8.76
C SER A 42 0.39 8.71 -7.66
N ILE A 43 -0.03 8.98 -6.42
CA ILE A 43 0.28 8.07 -5.30
C ILE A 43 -0.27 6.66 -5.53
N THR A 44 -1.43 6.53 -6.18
CA THR A 44 -2.04 5.24 -6.48
C THR A 44 -1.29 4.50 -7.59
N GLU A 45 -0.79 5.20 -8.60
CA GLU A 45 0.09 4.63 -9.62
C GLU A 45 1.42 4.20 -9.01
N TYR A 46 1.99 5.03 -8.15
CA TYR A 46 3.20 4.68 -7.40
C TYR A 46 3.00 3.42 -6.55
N ASP A 47 1.85 3.26 -5.89
CA ASP A 47 1.56 2.08 -5.08
C ASP A 47 1.54 0.78 -5.92
N VAL A 48 1.02 0.84 -7.15
CA VAL A 48 1.13 -0.28 -8.10
C VAL A 48 2.59 -0.60 -8.42
N LEU A 49 3.38 0.41 -8.79
CA LEU A 49 4.80 0.22 -9.11
C LEU A 49 5.57 -0.34 -7.90
N PHE A 50 5.28 0.15 -6.70
CA PHE A 50 5.85 -0.35 -5.45
C PHE A 50 5.54 -1.84 -5.24
N ASN A 51 4.27 -2.23 -5.36
CA ASN A 51 3.87 -3.63 -5.15
C ASN A 51 4.53 -4.56 -6.17
N LEU A 52 4.63 -4.16 -7.44
CA LEU A 52 5.31 -4.92 -8.47
C LEU A 52 6.83 -5.01 -8.22
N SER A 53 7.46 -3.91 -7.82
CA SER A 53 8.91 -3.87 -7.59
C SER A 53 9.40 -4.84 -6.50
N ARG A 54 8.52 -5.25 -5.59
CA ARG A 54 8.84 -6.15 -4.48
C ARG A 54 8.65 -7.63 -4.80
N GLN A 55 8.14 -7.95 -5.99
CA GLN A 55 7.87 -9.33 -6.38
C GLN A 55 9.01 -9.93 -7.19
N PRO A 56 9.20 -11.25 -7.12
CA PRO A 56 10.10 -11.96 -8.02
C PRO A 56 9.75 -11.67 -9.49
N GLY A 57 10.74 -11.31 -10.30
CA GLY A 57 10.53 -10.93 -11.69
C GLY A 57 9.69 -9.66 -11.89
N HIS A 58 9.43 -8.90 -10.81
CA HIS A 58 8.62 -7.68 -10.83
C HIS A 58 7.23 -7.88 -11.43
N ALA A 59 6.62 -9.05 -11.22
CA ALA A 59 5.36 -9.44 -11.82
C ALA A 59 4.34 -9.93 -10.78
N LEU A 60 3.07 -9.62 -11.00
CA LEU A 60 1.92 -10.09 -10.21
C LEU A 60 0.73 -10.37 -11.10
N ARG A 61 -0.06 -11.35 -10.71
CA ARG A 61 -1.43 -11.52 -11.22
C ARG A 61 -2.29 -10.36 -10.77
N ILE A 62 -3.16 -9.85 -11.64
CA ILE A 62 -4.06 -8.72 -11.28
C ILE A 62 -4.89 -9.03 -10.04
N ARG A 63 -5.36 -10.28 -9.89
CA ARG A 63 -6.11 -10.70 -8.70
C ARG A 63 -5.30 -10.58 -7.39
N ASP A 64 -3.99 -10.83 -7.46
CA ASP A 64 -3.12 -10.72 -6.29
C ASP A 64 -2.73 -9.27 -6.02
N LEU A 65 -2.52 -8.47 -7.06
CA LEU A 65 -2.35 -7.03 -6.94
C LEU A 65 -3.56 -6.36 -6.26
N ASN A 66 -4.78 -6.78 -6.60
CA ASN A 66 -6.01 -6.25 -6.00
C ASN A 66 -6.08 -6.45 -4.48
N LYS A 67 -5.45 -7.50 -3.94
CA LYS A 67 -5.39 -7.74 -2.48
C LYS A 67 -4.55 -6.69 -1.73
N HIS A 68 -3.63 -6.05 -2.44
CA HIS A 68 -2.74 -5.02 -1.89
C HIS A 68 -3.24 -3.59 -2.09
N LEU A 69 -4.22 -3.39 -2.96
CA LEU A 69 -4.75 -2.07 -3.30
C LEU A 69 -6.16 -1.90 -2.72
N LEU A 70 -6.41 -0.78 -2.05
CA LEU A 70 -7.74 -0.40 -1.57
C LEU A 70 -8.59 0.22 -2.69
N LEU A 71 -8.69 -0.47 -3.82
CA LEU A 71 -9.40 -0.02 -5.01
C LEU A 71 -10.38 -1.09 -5.50
N THR A 72 -11.43 -0.65 -6.18
CA THR A 72 -12.32 -1.59 -6.88
C THR A 72 -11.63 -2.17 -8.12
N GLN A 73 -11.98 -3.40 -8.49
CA GLN A 73 -11.39 -4.10 -9.65
C GLN A 73 -11.45 -3.29 -10.97
N PRO A 74 -12.57 -2.61 -11.33
CA PRO A 74 -12.60 -1.73 -12.50
C PRO A 74 -11.64 -0.54 -12.40
N SER A 75 -11.41 -0.03 -11.20
CA SER A 75 -10.46 1.08 -10.97
C SER A 75 -9.02 0.62 -11.14
N VAL A 76 -8.67 -0.58 -10.68
CA VAL A 76 -7.36 -1.18 -10.90
C VAL A 76 -7.11 -1.42 -12.38
N SER A 77 -8.07 -1.96 -13.11
CA SER A 77 -7.92 -2.20 -14.57
C SER A 77 -7.60 -0.90 -15.32
N ARG A 78 -8.37 0.16 -15.09
CA ARG A 78 -8.11 1.48 -15.71
C ARG A 78 -6.77 2.08 -15.31
N LEU A 79 -6.35 1.86 -14.07
CA LEU A 79 -5.05 2.31 -13.56
C LEU A 79 -3.91 1.61 -14.31
N LEU A 80 -4.02 0.30 -14.47
CA LEU A 80 -3.05 -0.51 -15.20
C LEU A 80 -3.01 -0.18 -16.70
N ASP A 81 -4.16 0.17 -17.32
CA ASP A 81 -4.22 0.62 -18.70
C ASP A 81 -3.43 1.93 -18.90
N ARG A 82 -3.57 2.88 -17.97
CA ARG A 82 -2.79 4.13 -18.00
C ARG A 82 -1.30 3.89 -17.83
N LEU A 83 -0.91 3.01 -16.89
CA LEU A 83 0.50 2.67 -16.68
C LEU A 83 1.09 1.94 -17.89
N ALA A 84 0.32 1.06 -18.53
CA ALA A 84 0.73 0.38 -19.76
C ALA A 84 0.87 1.35 -20.93
N ALA A 85 -0.07 2.29 -21.10
CA ALA A 85 0.01 3.34 -22.12
C ALA A 85 1.24 4.23 -21.96
N ARG A 86 1.73 4.40 -20.73
CA ARG A 86 2.99 5.13 -20.41
C ARG A 86 4.23 4.26 -20.53
N GLY A 87 4.08 2.96 -20.83
CA GLY A 87 5.20 2.03 -20.96
C GLY A 87 5.81 1.58 -19.61
N PHE A 88 5.16 1.83 -18.48
CA PHE A 88 5.68 1.49 -17.17
C PHE A 88 5.39 0.04 -16.73
N VAL A 89 4.35 -0.55 -17.31
CA VAL A 89 4.02 -1.95 -17.13
C VAL A 89 3.65 -2.60 -18.44
N THR A 90 3.78 -3.92 -18.51
CA THR A 90 3.21 -4.75 -19.57
C THR A 90 2.14 -5.68 -19.00
N LYS A 91 1.21 -6.10 -19.85
CA LYS A 91 0.19 -7.08 -19.53
C LYS A 91 0.36 -8.30 -20.42
N SER A 92 0.30 -9.50 -19.84
CA SER A 92 0.31 -10.76 -20.56
C SER A 92 -0.75 -11.72 -20.01
N GLY A 93 -1.11 -12.72 -20.78
CA GLY A 93 -1.95 -13.81 -20.27
C GLY A 93 -1.21 -14.57 -19.15
N ASP A 94 -1.98 -15.06 -18.19
CA ASP A 94 -1.42 -15.94 -17.15
C ASP A 94 -1.22 -17.35 -17.77
N PRO A 95 -0.01 -17.91 -17.72
CA PRO A 95 0.26 -19.23 -18.28
C PRO A 95 -0.53 -20.36 -17.59
N ASP A 96 -0.92 -20.15 -16.33
CA ASP A 96 -1.62 -21.16 -15.52
C ASP A 96 -3.15 -20.95 -15.50
N ASP A 97 -3.64 -19.81 -15.99
CA ASP A 97 -5.06 -19.44 -15.94
C ASP A 97 -5.45 -18.65 -17.20
N ALA A 98 -6.17 -19.29 -18.13
CA ALA A 98 -6.57 -18.68 -19.39
C ALA A 98 -7.41 -17.40 -19.26
N ARG A 99 -7.97 -17.13 -18.08
CA ARG A 99 -8.71 -15.90 -17.76
C ARG A 99 -7.89 -14.91 -16.95
N GLY A 100 -6.71 -15.32 -16.53
CA GLY A 100 -5.80 -14.53 -15.71
C GLY A 100 -4.99 -13.54 -16.55
N THR A 101 -4.61 -12.44 -15.93
CA THR A 101 -3.67 -11.47 -16.50
C THR A 101 -2.54 -11.23 -15.50
N VAL A 102 -1.33 -11.31 -15.99
CA VAL A 102 -0.10 -10.96 -15.27
C VAL A 102 0.31 -9.57 -15.70
N VAL A 103 0.68 -8.74 -14.73
CA VAL A 103 1.25 -7.41 -14.94
C VAL A 103 2.70 -7.45 -14.52
N THR A 104 3.57 -6.98 -15.39
CA THR A 104 5.01 -6.93 -15.16
C THR A 104 5.51 -5.50 -15.26
N LEU A 105 6.32 -5.09 -14.30
CA LEU A 105 6.99 -3.80 -14.29
C LEU A 105 8.08 -3.80 -15.38
N THR A 106 8.12 -2.77 -16.22
CA THR A 106 9.17 -2.57 -17.21
C THR A 106 10.39 -1.90 -16.57
N GLU A 107 11.51 -1.86 -17.27
CA GLU A 107 12.68 -1.09 -16.86
C GLU A 107 12.34 0.40 -16.69
N ALA A 108 11.61 0.99 -17.63
CA ALA A 108 11.11 2.37 -17.52
C ALA A 108 10.19 2.56 -16.28
N GLY A 109 9.34 1.58 -15.97
CA GLY A 109 8.52 1.60 -14.78
C GLY A 109 9.34 1.50 -13.48
N LEU A 110 10.41 0.71 -13.50
CA LEU A 110 11.32 0.58 -12.36
C LEU A 110 12.09 1.89 -12.11
N ASP A 111 12.53 2.55 -13.17
CA ASP A 111 13.21 3.85 -13.07
C ASP A 111 12.26 4.94 -12.57
N GLU A 112 11.03 4.97 -13.06
CA GLU A 112 9.99 5.88 -12.53
C GLU A 112 9.69 5.61 -11.07
N PHE A 113 9.56 4.33 -10.67
CA PHE A 113 9.40 3.95 -9.27
C PHE A 113 10.54 4.48 -8.40
N ARG A 114 11.79 4.30 -8.83
CA ARG A 114 12.98 4.80 -8.09
C ARG A 114 12.97 6.32 -7.97
N ARG A 115 12.68 7.01 -9.07
CA ARG A 115 12.66 8.48 -9.15
C ARG A 115 11.60 9.08 -8.21
N VAL A 116 10.38 8.55 -8.25
CA VAL A 116 9.26 8.99 -7.40
C VAL A 116 9.51 8.57 -5.95
N GLY A 117 9.97 7.33 -5.75
CA GLY A 117 10.24 6.75 -4.44
C GLY A 117 11.26 7.51 -3.62
N ALA A 118 12.32 8.01 -4.26
CA ALA A 118 13.33 8.83 -3.57
C ALA A 118 12.75 10.12 -2.97
N ARG A 119 11.79 10.76 -3.65
CA ARG A 119 11.08 11.93 -3.13
C ARG A 119 10.05 11.54 -2.07
N HIS A 120 9.30 10.49 -2.36
CA HIS A 120 8.25 9.99 -1.46
C HIS A 120 8.80 9.52 -0.11
N SER A 121 9.93 8.79 -0.11
CA SER A 121 10.61 8.35 1.11
C SER A 121 11.04 9.54 1.99
N ARG A 122 11.57 10.60 1.40
CA ARG A 122 11.92 11.83 2.16
C ARG A 122 10.69 12.49 2.76
N SER A 123 9.58 12.51 2.01
CA SER A 123 8.32 13.05 2.50
C SER A 123 7.77 12.23 3.68
N ILE A 124 7.77 10.90 3.56
CA ILE A 124 7.39 10.00 4.65
C ILE A 124 8.27 10.25 5.89
N ALA A 125 9.59 10.23 5.72
CA ALA A 125 10.53 10.44 6.82
C ALA A 125 10.26 11.77 7.57
N ARG A 126 10.01 12.84 6.83
CA ARG A 126 9.68 14.15 7.42
C ARG A 126 8.36 14.13 8.22
N LYS A 127 7.32 13.44 7.72
CA LYS A 127 6.02 13.34 8.39
C LYS A 127 6.05 12.43 9.61
N MET A 128 6.89 11.39 9.56
CA MET A 128 7.08 10.44 10.65
C MET A 128 8.10 10.91 11.71
N SER A 129 8.80 12.02 11.47
CA SER A 129 9.86 12.53 12.38
C SER A 129 9.36 13.05 13.72
N VAL A 130 8.05 13.10 13.94
CA VAL A 130 7.44 13.35 15.26
C VAL A 130 7.62 12.19 16.23
N LEU A 131 7.98 11.01 15.70
CA LEU A 131 8.27 9.81 16.46
C LEU A 131 9.79 9.59 16.55
N THR A 132 10.24 9.14 17.70
CA THR A 132 11.61 8.68 17.90
C THR A 132 11.90 7.39 17.10
N PRO A 133 13.17 7.04 16.85
CA PRO A 133 13.52 5.77 16.17
C PRO A 133 12.95 4.52 16.87
N ASP A 134 12.87 4.53 18.20
CA ASP A 134 12.30 3.41 18.97
C ASP A 134 10.79 3.31 18.76
N GLU A 135 10.07 4.43 18.82
CA GLU A 135 8.62 4.49 18.56
C GLU A 135 8.29 4.09 17.13
N LEU A 136 9.12 4.45 16.14
CA LEU A 136 8.95 4.02 14.75
C LEU A 136 9.09 2.50 14.61
N ARG A 137 10.07 1.89 15.29
CA ARG A 137 10.22 0.42 15.29
C ARG A 137 9.03 -0.25 15.97
N GLN A 138 8.62 0.24 17.12
CA GLN A 138 7.46 -0.29 17.84
C GLN A 138 6.16 -0.19 17.03
N LEU A 139 5.93 0.93 16.35
CA LEU A 139 4.78 1.11 15.47
C LEU A 139 4.80 0.10 14.32
N ALA A 140 5.95 -0.10 13.68
CA ALA A 140 6.10 -1.08 12.61
C ALA A 140 5.83 -2.51 13.10
N GLU A 141 6.41 -2.91 14.23
CA GLU A 141 6.20 -4.24 14.83
C GLU A 141 4.73 -4.50 15.19
N LEU A 142 4.06 -3.53 15.82
CA LEU A 142 2.66 -3.66 16.21
C LEU A 142 1.72 -3.74 15.00
N THR A 143 1.95 -2.92 13.98
CA THR A 143 1.13 -2.94 12.77
C THR A 143 1.39 -4.20 11.92
N ASP A 144 2.62 -4.70 11.86
CA ASP A 144 2.95 -5.97 11.20
C ASP A 144 2.31 -7.17 11.93
N LYS A 145 2.35 -7.19 13.26
CA LYS A 145 1.67 -8.20 14.08
C LYS A 145 0.16 -8.19 13.84
N LEU A 146 -0.46 -7.00 13.80
CA LEU A 146 -1.88 -6.85 13.50
C LEU A 146 -2.19 -7.41 12.11
N ARG A 147 -1.44 -7.02 11.09
CA ARG A 147 -1.61 -7.46 9.70
C ARG A 147 -1.47 -8.98 9.56
N ALA A 148 -0.47 -9.58 10.21
CA ALA A 148 -0.24 -11.03 10.17
C ALA A 148 -1.37 -11.84 10.85
N GLY A 149 -2.10 -11.24 11.80
CA GLY A 149 -3.24 -11.86 12.47
C GLY A 149 -4.56 -11.77 11.69
N MET A 150 -4.59 -11.05 10.55
CA MET A 150 -5.80 -10.95 9.73
C MET A 150 -5.93 -12.17 8.82
N PRO A 151 -7.15 -12.76 8.68
CA PRO A 151 -7.41 -13.81 7.70
C PRO A 151 -7.08 -13.32 6.30
N SER A 152 -6.53 -14.19 5.48
CA SER A 152 -6.39 -13.90 4.03
C SER A 152 -7.78 -13.79 3.41
N ALA A 153 -8.11 -12.65 2.81
CA ALA A 153 -9.35 -12.41 2.09
C ALA A 153 -9.38 -13.18 0.76
#